data_5c9f1175356c296a6d583bbd73174bdd
#
_entry.id   5c9f1175356c296a6d583bbd73174bdd
#
_cell.length_a   1.000
_cell.length_b   1.000
_cell.length_c   1.000
_cell.angle_alpha   90.00
_cell.angle_beta   90.00
_cell.angle_gamma   90.00
#
_symmetry.space_group_name_H-M   'P 1'
#
loop_
_entity.id
_entity.type
_entity.pdbx_description
1 polymer ?
#
loop_
_entity_poly.entity_id
_entity_poly.type
_entity_poly.pdbx_seq_one_letter_code
_entity_poly.pdbx_strand_id
1 'polypeptide(L)'
;MTAESSLKTYILENTPARIRERYAHLKEYAQTHTFGTLDADVVVLDTETTGFSFNHDELIQIAAARMRNGEIVEWYVTFVNPGKEIPDEVAHLTNIHEEDVADAPDPDTALAGLVDFVGNSLVVAHNVGFDRTFVTKRAAGATLK
;
A
#
# COMPACT_ATOMS: atom_id res chain seq x y z
N MET A 1 -2.01 -0.46 -31.58
CA MET A 1 -1.68 0.03 -30.23
C MET A 1 -2.63 -0.65 -29.25
N THR A 2 -2.11 -1.29 -28.21
CA THR A 2 -2.94 -1.90 -27.18
C THR A 2 -3.52 -0.82 -26.25
N ALA A 3 -4.65 -1.09 -25.58
CA ALA A 3 -5.25 -0.16 -24.61
C ALA A 3 -4.27 0.26 -23.50
N GLU A 4 -3.41 -0.65 -23.06
CA GLU A 4 -2.38 -0.42 -22.06
C GLU A 4 -1.30 0.57 -22.56
N SER A 5 -0.87 0.43 -23.80
CA SER A 5 0.06 1.37 -24.45
C SER A 5 -0.55 2.77 -24.58
N SER A 6 -1.84 2.87 -24.90
CA SER A 6 -2.57 4.12 -25.01
C SER A 6 -2.71 4.84 -23.66
N LEU A 7 -3.04 4.11 -22.59
CA LEU A 7 -3.14 4.66 -21.24
C LEU A 7 -1.79 5.18 -20.73
N LYS A 8 -0.72 4.44 -20.96
CA LYS A 8 0.63 4.84 -20.60
C LYS A 8 1.06 6.13 -21.30
N THR A 9 0.79 6.25 -22.59
CA THR A 9 1.05 7.46 -23.36
C THR A 9 0.25 8.64 -22.79
N TYR A 10 -1.04 8.46 -22.53
CA TYR A 10 -1.89 9.49 -21.96
C TYR A 10 -1.36 10.00 -20.61
N ILE A 11 -0.97 9.11 -19.70
CA ILE A 11 -0.41 9.47 -18.39
C ILE A 11 0.84 10.30 -18.56
N LEU A 12 1.77 9.88 -19.42
CA LEU A 12 3.02 10.61 -19.67
C LEU A 12 2.79 12.00 -20.24
N GLU A 13 1.85 12.15 -21.17
CA GLU A 13 1.53 13.44 -21.82
C GLU A 13 0.89 14.42 -20.85
N ASN A 14 0.08 13.95 -19.90
CA ASN A 14 -0.65 14.78 -18.96
C ASN A 14 0.05 15.00 -17.62
N THR A 15 1.25 14.46 -17.46
CA THR A 15 2.04 14.61 -16.23
C THR A 15 2.98 15.83 -16.33
N PRO A 16 3.14 16.62 -15.24
CA PRO A 16 4.10 17.73 -15.24
C PRO A 16 5.50 17.32 -15.68
N ALA A 17 6.19 18.21 -16.43
CA ALA A 17 7.51 17.94 -17.00
C ALA A 17 8.53 17.39 -15.99
N ARG A 18 8.59 17.98 -14.79
CA ARG A 18 9.49 17.52 -13.72
C ARG A 18 9.28 16.06 -13.31
N ILE A 19 8.03 15.58 -13.36
CA ILE A 19 7.69 14.21 -13.01
C ILE A 19 8.03 13.29 -14.17
N ARG A 20 7.81 13.72 -15.40
CA ARG A 20 8.22 12.98 -16.62
C ARG A 20 9.72 12.78 -16.68
N GLU A 21 10.50 13.81 -16.39
CA GLU A 21 11.98 13.75 -16.33
C GLU A 21 12.44 12.75 -15.27
N ARG A 22 11.86 12.82 -14.08
CA ARG A 22 12.17 11.86 -13.00
C ARG A 22 11.80 10.42 -13.38
N TYR A 23 10.66 10.22 -14.01
CA TYR A 23 10.25 8.91 -14.51
C TYR A 23 11.22 8.37 -15.59
N ALA A 24 11.62 9.21 -16.54
CA ALA A 24 12.59 8.83 -17.56
C ALA A 24 13.94 8.43 -16.94
N HIS A 25 14.42 9.20 -15.96
CA HIS A 25 15.64 8.89 -15.22
C HIS A 25 15.55 7.58 -14.44
N LEU A 26 14.44 7.33 -13.74
CA LEU A 26 14.21 6.08 -13.03
C LEU A 26 14.11 4.88 -13.98
N LYS A 27 13.51 5.07 -15.14
CA LYS A 27 13.42 4.04 -16.19
C LYS A 27 14.80 3.68 -16.75
N GLU A 28 15.63 4.67 -17.02
CA GLU A 28 17.01 4.47 -17.46
C GLU A 28 17.84 3.77 -16.37
N TYR A 29 17.72 4.22 -15.14
CA TYR A 29 18.37 3.58 -14.00
C TYR A 29 17.95 2.11 -13.85
N ALA A 30 16.66 1.81 -13.97
CA ALA A 30 16.14 0.44 -13.90
C ALA A 30 16.66 -0.46 -15.05
N GLN A 31 16.92 0.11 -16.23
CA GLN A 31 17.48 -0.64 -17.37
C GLN A 31 18.96 -0.98 -17.20
N THR A 32 19.69 -0.15 -16.46
CA THR A 32 21.15 -0.31 -16.24
C THR A 32 21.49 -1.06 -14.94
N HIS A 33 20.53 -1.16 -14.03
CA HIS A 33 20.71 -1.85 -12.75
C HIS A 33 19.83 -3.10 -12.71
N THR A 34 20.47 -4.25 -12.54
CA THR A 34 19.75 -5.50 -12.37
C THR A 34 19.16 -5.55 -10.97
N PHE A 35 17.89 -5.21 -10.86
CA PHE A 35 17.13 -5.55 -9.66
C PHE A 35 16.79 -7.04 -9.77
N GLY A 36 17.63 -7.91 -9.20
CA GLY A 36 17.41 -9.36 -9.19
C GLY A 36 16.19 -9.83 -8.42
N THR A 37 15.24 -8.94 -8.18
CA THR A 37 14.07 -9.11 -7.31
C THR A 37 12.74 -9.12 -8.07
N LEU A 38 12.72 -8.86 -9.38
CA LEU A 38 11.48 -8.94 -10.16
C LEU A 38 10.98 -10.39 -10.31
N ASP A 39 11.85 -11.35 -10.08
CA ASP A 39 11.50 -12.79 -10.04
C ASP A 39 11.11 -13.24 -8.63
N ALA A 40 11.27 -12.41 -7.62
CA ALA A 40 10.91 -12.71 -6.24
C ALA A 40 9.44 -12.34 -5.96
N ASP A 41 8.86 -12.99 -4.96
CA ASP A 41 7.57 -12.60 -4.43
C ASP A 41 7.64 -11.19 -3.83
N VAL A 42 6.82 -10.29 -4.33
CA VAL A 42 6.69 -8.93 -3.85
C VAL A 42 5.28 -8.73 -3.33
N VAL A 43 5.14 -8.12 -2.16
CA VAL A 43 3.84 -7.73 -1.61
C VAL A 43 3.68 -6.23 -1.79
N VAL A 44 2.66 -5.83 -2.53
CA VAL A 44 2.25 -4.43 -2.68
C VAL A 44 1.26 -4.11 -1.58
N LEU A 45 1.54 -3.08 -0.79
CA LEU A 45 0.76 -2.68 0.37
C LEU A 45 0.17 -1.30 0.19
N ASP A 46 -1.08 -1.16 0.59
CA ASP A 46 -1.76 0.13 0.75
C ASP A 46 -2.61 0.10 2.03
N THR A 47 -2.64 1.23 2.74
CA THR A 47 -3.41 1.36 3.97
C THR A 47 -4.27 2.62 3.96
N GLU A 48 -5.42 2.56 4.61
CA GLU A 48 -6.25 3.72 4.93
C GLU A 48 -6.29 3.92 6.45
N THR A 49 -6.28 5.15 6.88
CA THR A 49 -6.21 5.55 8.29
C THR A 49 -7.23 6.62 8.61
N THR A 50 -7.50 6.84 9.91
CA THR A 50 -8.39 7.92 10.36
C THR A 50 -7.78 9.31 10.15
N GLY A 51 -6.52 9.41 9.81
CA GLY A 51 -5.79 10.66 9.56
C GLY A 51 -4.30 10.43 9.43
N PHE A 52 -3.51 11.51 9.46
CA PHE A 52 -2.08 11.48 9.20
C PHE A 52 -1.19 11.46 10.45
N SER A 53 -1.79 11.53 11.63
CA SER A 53 -1.03 11.55 12.88
C SER A 53 -0.74 10.14 13.39
N PHE A 54 0.50 9.72 13.35
CA PHE A 54 0.92 8.40 13.83
C PHE A 54 0.62 8.16 15.32
N ASN A 55 0.54 9.22 16.12
CA ASN A 55 0.27 9.13 17.56
C ASN A 55 -1.22 9.11 17.89
N HIS A 56 -2.07 9.64 17.02
CA HIS A 56 -3.49 9.88 17.30
C HIS A 56 -4.43 9.14 16.34
N ASP A 57 -3.94 8.73 15.19
CA ASP A 57 -4.74 8.08 14.17
C ASP A 57 -4.48 6.57 14.09
N GLU A 58 -5.43 5.86 13.54
CA GLU A 58 -5.42 4.40 13.45
C GLU A 58 -5.79 3.91 12.05
N LEU A 59 -5.37 2.68 11.75
CA LEU A 59 -5.74 1.97 10.54
C LEU A 59 -7.25 1.72 10.47
N ILE A 60 -7.83 1.88 9.28
CA ILE A 60 -9.21 1.52 8.97
C ILE A 60 -9.32 0.50 7.83
N GLN A 61 -8.29 0.38 7.01
CA GLN A 61 -8.21 -0.66 5.98
C GLN A 61 -6.75 -1.03 5.71
N ILE A 62 -6.52 -2.31 5.45
CA ILE A 62 -5.27 -2.83 4.92
C ILE A 62 -5.59 -3.58 3.63
N ALA A 63 -4.88 -3.25 2.56
CA ALA A 63 -4.92 -3.98 1.30
C ALA A 63 -3.51 -4.39 0.90
N ALA A 64 -3.30 -5.66 0.68
CA ALA A 64 -2.03 -6.20 0.24
C ALA A 64 -2.23 -7.21 -0.89
N ALA A 65 -1.38 -7.15 -1.88
CA ALA A 65 -1.39 -8.06 -3.02
C ALA A 65 -0.02 -8.71 -3.19
N ARG A 66 0.02 -10.03 -3.25
CA ARG A 66 1.24 -10.76 -3.60
C ARG A 66 1.37 -10.81 -5.11
N MET A 67 2.48 -10.33 -5.60
CA MET A 67 2.85 -10.40 -7.01
C MET A 67 4.00 -11.39 -7.20
N ARG A 68 3.86 -12.21 -8.22
CA ARG A 68 4.89 -13.15 -8.67
C ARG A 68 4.97 -13.10 -10.19
N ASN A 69 6.17 -12.84 -10.72
CA ASN A 69 6.38 -12.70 -12.16
C ASN A 69 5.43 -11.68 -12.84
N GLY A 70 5.15 -10.58 -12.16
CA GLY A 70 4.28 -9.51 -12.67
C GLY A 70 2.78 -9.79 -12.58
N GLU A 71 2.36 -10.91 -12.00
CA GLU A 71 0.95 -11.28 -11.80
C GLU A 71 0.57 -11.27 -10.32
N ILE A 72 -0.65 -10.85 -10.02
CA ILE A 72 -1.21 -10.94 -8.68
C ILE A 72 -1.69 -12.37 -8.45
N VAL A 73 -1.16 -13.03 -7.43
CA VAL A 73 -1.46 -14.41 -7.09
C VAL A 73 -2.26 -14.59 -5.82
N GLU A 74 -2.20 -13.63 -4.90
CA GLU A 74 -2.94 -13.66 -3.63
C GLU A 74 -3.29 -12.25 -3.17
N TRP A 75 -4.37 -12.14 -2.38
CA TRP A 75 -4.82 -10.91 -1.75
C TRP A 75 -4.99 -11.09 -0.25
N TYR A 76 -4.63 -10.06 0.50
CA TYR A 76 -5.03 -9.85 1.88
C TYR A 76 -5.70 -8.48 1.97
N VAL A 77 -7.00 -8.45 2.15
CA VAL A 77 -7.78 -7.20 2.27
C VAL A 77 -8.69 -7.31 3.47
N THR A 78 -8.59 -6.35 4.37
CA THR A 78 -9.45 -6.28 5.55
C THR A 78 -9.75 -4.85 5.95
N PHE A 79 -10.99 -4.58 6.35
CA PHE A 79 -11.26 -3.42 7.17
C PHE A 79 -10.63 -3.61 8.55
N VAL A 80 -10.42 -2.52 9.25
CA VAL A 80 -9.86 -2.50 10.61
C VAL A 80 -10.73 -1.61 11.45
N ASN A 81 -11.16 -2.11 12.61
CA ASN A 81 -11.86 -1.29 13.58
C ASN A 81 -10.86 -0.40 14.31
N PRO A 82 -10.89 0.92 14.11
CA PRO A 82 -9.89 1.81 14.71
C PRO A 82 -10.09 2.03 16.22
N GLY A 83 -11.24 1.62 16.77
CA GLY A 83 -11.60 1.90 18.16
C GLY A 83 -11.86 3.38 18.44
N LYS A 84 -12.09 4.16 17.43
CA LYS A 84 -12.37 5.60 17.47
C LYS A 84 -13.23 6.00 16.28
N GLU A 85 -13.77 7.21 16.33
CA GLU A 85 -14.58 7.76 15.26
C GLU A 85 -13.75 8.01 14.00
N ILE A 86 -14.34 7.73 12.83
CA ILE A 86 -13.78 8.10 11.53
C ILE A 86 -14.21 9.52 11.21
N PRO A 87 -13.27 10.48 11.03
CA PRO A 87 -13.65 11.85 10.65
C PRO A 87 -14.43 11.88 9.33
N ASP A 88 -15.39 12.78 9.22
CA ASP A 88 -16.23 12.91 8.02
C ASP A 88 -15.42 13.13 6.73
N GLU A 89 -14.34 13.90 6.82
CA GLU A 89 -13.42 14.12 5.68
C GLU A 89 -12.77 12.82 5.21
N VAL A 90 -12.36 11.97 6.16
CA VAL A 90 -11.75 10.66 5.85
C VAL A 90 -12.80 9.73 5.25
N ALA A 91 -13.99 9.65 5.83
CA ALA A 91 -15.09 8.86 5.30
C ALA A 91 -15.45 9.28 3.87
N HIS A 92 -15.46 10.58 3.59
CA HIS A 92 -15.72 11.10 2.26
C HIS A 92 -14.61 10.75 1.26
N LEU A 93 -13.34 10.87 1.69
CA LEU A 93 -12.18 10.59 0.84
C LEU A 93 -12.02 9.10 0.53
N THR A 94 -12.19 8.23 1.53
CA THR A 94 -11.94 6.80 1.42
C THR A 94 -13.18 5.98 1.08
N ASN A 95 -14.36 6.58 1.26
CA ASN A 95 -15.66 5.90 1.23
C ASN A 95 -15.75 4.74 2.24
N ILE A 96 -15.04 4.86 3.36
CA ILE A 96 -15.11 3.92 4.48
C ILE A 96 -15.86 4.61 5.63
N HIS A 97 -16.91 3.98 6.12
CA HIS A 97 -17.81 4.52 7.12
C HIS A 97 -17.77 3.66 8.41
N GLU A 98 -18.32 4.19 9.49
CA GLU A 98 -18.37 3.51 10.79
C GLU A 98 -18.97 2.10 10.71
N GLU A 99 -20.00 1.93 9.89
CA GLU A 99 -20.68 0.65 9.67
C GLU A 99 -19.76 -0.40 9.00
N ASP A 100 -18.82 0.03 8.16
CA ASP A 100 -17.90 -0.87 7.46
C ASP A 100 -16.86 -1.48 8.40
N VAL A 101 -16.50 -0.75 9.44
CA VAL A 101 -15.46 -1.15 10.40
C VAL A 101 -15.98 -1.68 11.73
N ALA A 102 -17.27 -1.56 11.98
CA ALA A 102 -17.88 -1.91 13.27
C ALA A 102 -17.62 -3.37 13.69
N ASP A 103 -17.70 -4.30 12.76
CA ASP A 103 -17.47 -5.73 13.00
C ASP A 103 -16.10 -6.20 12.47
N ALA A 104 -15.25 -5.27 12.08
CA ALA A 104 -13.90 -5.58 11.60
C ALA A 104 -12.95 -5.94 12.76
N PRO A 105 -11.86 -6.68 12.47
CA PRO A 105 -10.86 -6.96 13.49
C PRO A 105 -10.20 -5.69 14.01
N ASP A 106 -9.72 -5.74 15.24
CA ASP A 106 -8.91 -4.68 15.81
C ASP A 106 -7.55 -4.56 15.08
N PRO A 107 -6.81 -3.43 15.25
CA PRO A 107 -5.55 -3.23 14.56
C PRO A 107 -4.51 -4.34 14.81
N ASP A 108 -4.40 -4.85 16.02
CA ASP A 108 -3.41 -5.87 16.35
C ASP A 108 -3.71 -7.20 15.64
N THR A 109 -4.98 -7.61 15.60
CA THR A 109 -5.42 -8.81 14.87
C THR A 109 -5.22 -8.65 13.36
N ALA A 110 -5.60 -7.51 12.80
CA ALA A 110 -5.44 -7.24 11.36
C ALA A 110 -3.95 -7.23 10.95
N LEU A 111 -3.10 -6.64 11.78
CA LEU A 111 -1.66 -6.59 11.53
C LEU A 111 -0.98 -7.96 11.68
N ALA A 112 -1.43 -8.79 12.62
CA ALA A 112 -0.93 -10.16 12.72
C ALA A 112 -1.21 -10.94 11.43
N GLY A 113 -2.40 -10.80 10.87
CA GLY A 113 -2.75 -11.39 9.58
C GLY A 113 -1.90 -10.86 8.42
N LEU A 114 -1.61 -9.57 8.40
CA LEU A 114 -0.72 -8.97 7.40
C LEU A 114 0.71 -9.51 7.51
N VAL A 115 1.25 -9.61 8.71
CA VAL A 115 2.60 -10.14 8.96
C VAL A 115 2.71 -11.59 8.47
N ASP A 116 1.73 -12.42 8.77
CA ASP A 116 1.67 -13.79 8.29
C ASP A 116 1.58 -13.84 6.76
N PHE A 117 0.76 -12.97 6.17
CA PHE A 117 0.62 -12.87 4.72
C PHE A 117 1.92 -12.45 4.04
N VAL A 118 2.60 -11.42 4.56
CA VAL A 118 3.85 -10.89 3.99
C VAL A 118 4.98 -11.93 4.08
N GLY A 119 5.11 -12.62 5.21
CA GLY A 119 6.20 -13.55 5.43
C GLY A 119 7.56 -12.89 5.22
N ASN A 120 8.37 -13.46 4.34
CA ASN A 120 9.69 -12.93 4.00
C ASN A 120 9.74 -12.12 2.70
N SER A 121 8.58 -11.81 2.13
CA SER A 121 8.51 -11.06 0.86
C SER A 121 8.93 -9.61 1.04
N LEU A 122 9.49 -9.05 -0.02
CA LEU A 122 9.73 -7.61 -0.10
C LEU A 122 8.40 -6.86 -0.15
N VAL A 123 8.26 -5.81 0.63
CA VAL A 123 7.07 -4.96 0.65
C VAL A 123 7.31 -3.69 -0.14
N VAL A 124 6.37 -3.38 -1.02
CA VAL A 124 6.35 -2.16 -1.85
C VAL A 124 5.07 -1.38 -1.56
N ALA A 125 5.19 -0.08 -1.38
CA ALA A 125 4.06 0.84 -1.18
C ALA A 125 4.32 2.17 -1.87
N HIS A 126 3.25 2.93 -2.15
CA HIS A 126 3.37 4.25 -2.79
C HIS A 126 4.12 5.24 -1.90
N ASN A 127 3.78 5.29 -0.62
CA ASN A 127 4.49 6.05 0.39
C ASN A 127 4.86 5.10 1.54
N VAL A 128 5.85 4.27 1.31
CA VAL A 128 6.23 3.18 2.22
C VAL A 128 6.55 3.68 3.64
N GLY A 129 7.07 4.88 3.80
CA GLY A 129 7.34 5.48 5.10
C GLY A 129 6.06 5.68 5.92
N PHE A 130 4.98 6.09 5.28
CA PHE A 130 3.68 6.26 5.92
C PHE A 130 3.09 4.91 6.35
N ASP A 131 2.90 4.00 5.41
CA ASP A 131 2.33 2.67 5.68
C ASP A 131 3.17 1.90 6.70
N ARG A 132 4.48 1.91 6.54
CA ARG A 132 5.41 1.27 7.47
C ARG A 132 5.27 1.79 8.89
N THR A 133 5.13 3.10 9.07
CA THR A 133 5.02 3.70 10.41
C THR A 133 3.74 3.28 11.11
N PHE A 134 2.60 3.29 10.41
CA PHE A 134 1.33 2.82 10.98
C PHE A 134 1.34 1.34 11.31
N VAL A 135 1.96 0.53 10.47
CA VAL A 135 2.07 -0.92 10.69
C VAL A 135 3.02 -1.23 11.86
N THR A 136 4.21 -0.64 11.88
CA THR A 136 5.24 -0.94 12.90
C THR A 136 4.93 -0.35 14.27
N LYS A 137 4.14 0.70 14.33
CA LYS A 137 3.63 1.28 15.57
C LYS A 137 2.97 0.23 16.49
N ARG A 138 2.30 -0.74 15.90
CA ARG A 138 1.56 -1.77 16.63
C ARG A 138 2.20 -3.15 16.58
N ALA A 139 2.99 -3.43 15.59
CA ALA A 139 3.65 -4.72 15.41
C ALA A 139 4.95 -4.77 16.21
N ALA A 140 4.86 -4.75 17.53
CA ALA A 140 6.02 -4.88 18.42
C ALA A 140 6.78 -6.19 18.11
N GLY A 141 7.97 -6.07 17.51
CA GLY A 141 8.81 -7.21 17.17
C GLY A 141 8.67 -7.75 15.75
N ALA A 142 7.71 -7.27 14.95
CA ALA A 142 7.62 -7.63 13.53
C ALA A 142 8.43 -6.64 12.68
N THR A 143 9.32 -7.16 11.88
CA THR A 143 10.09 -6.35 10.93
C THR A 143 9.54 -6.58 9.53
N LEU A 144 8.89 -5.57 8.97
CA LEU A 144 8.62 -5.52 7.53
C LEU A 144 9.90 -5.04 6.82
N LYS A 145 10.37 -5.86 5.93
CA LYS A 145 11.56 -5.55 5.12
C LYS A 145 11.19 -4.76 3.88
#